data_e3f5d6ec9f5966af2c4aa028f46268d5
#
_entry.id   e3f5d6ec9f5966af2c4aa028f46268d5
#
_cell.length_a   1.000
_cell.length_b   1.000
_cell.length_c   1.000
_cell.angle_alpha   90.00
_cell.angle_beta   90.00
_cell.angle_gamma   90.00
#
_symmetry.space_group_name_H-M   'P 1'
#
loop_
_entity.id
_entity.type
_entity.pdbx_description
1 polymer ?
#
loop_
_entity_poly.entity_id
_entity_poly.type
_entity_poly.pdbx_seq_one_letter_code
_entity_poly.pdbx_strand_id
1 'polypeptide(L)'
;MKVFSSLSRPPLLLHLLSVFIGVAASKDGFCSAPSSVFDGEANSGALYWKVTNPTLSPSHLKDLPGFTRSVYKRDHALITPESHVLSPLPEWMDTLGAYLITPAMGSHFVMYIAKMQDNSRSGLPPSDVERFAFVVDGAVTLTTGSGDKHNLMVDSFAYLPPNYHHSIDSDGSATLVVFERRYAYLEDHAPELVVGSTEKRPLLETPGEIFQLRKLLPTSVAYDFNIHIMDFQPGEFLNVKEVHYNQHGLLLLEGQGIYRLGDSWYPVQAGDAIWMAPFVPQWYAALGKSRTRYLLYKDVNRNPL
;
A
#
# COMPACT_ATOMS: atom_id res chain seq x y z
N MET A 1 -95.13 -19.48 -17.74
CA MET A 1 -94.67 -18.29 -18.47
C MET A 1 -93.15 -18.29 -18.32
N LYS A 2 -92.49 -18.50 -19.42
CA LYS A 2 -91.03 -18.50 -19.75
C LYS A 2 -90.03 -19.04 -18.78
N VAL A 3 -89.63 -20.27 -19.01
CA VAL A 3 -88.48 -21.03 -18.62
C VAL A 3 -87.26 -20.44 -19.27
N PHE A 4 -86.19 -20.22 -18.51
CA PHE A 4 -84.85 -20.10 -19.08
C PHE A 4 -83.95 -21.21 -18.50
N SER A 5 -83.50 -22.01 -19.44
CA SER A 5 -82.58 -23.16 -19.22
C SER A 5 -81.17 -22.68 -18.91
N SER A 6 -80.61 -23.24 -17.93
CA SER A 6 -79.20 -23.07 -17.59
C SER A 6 -78.32 -24.00 -18.43
N LEU A 7 -77.43 -23.43 -19.20
CA LEU A 7 -76.35 -24.13 -19.89
C LEU A 7 -75.13 -24.20 -18.98
N SER A 8 -74.83 -25.37 -18.50
CA SER A 8 -73.61 -25.70 -17.76
C SER A 8 -72.45 -25.70 -18.76
N ARG A 9 -71.44 -24.88 -18.51
CA ARG A 9 -70.12 -24.99 -19.14
C ARG A 9 -69.22 -25.90 -18.30
N PRO A 10 -68.38 -26.75 -18.93
CA PRO A 10 -67.40 -27.55 -18.18
C PRO A 10 -66.21 -26.69 -17.74
N PRO A 11 -65.52 -27.06 -16.63
CA PRO A 11 -64.37 -26.29 -16.16
C PRO A 11 -63.19 -26.51 -17.09
N LEU A 12 -62.61 -25.39 -17.52
CA LEU A 12 -61.33 -25.35 -18.21
C LEU A 12 -60.24 -25.75 -17.23
N LEU A 13 -59.66 -26.93 -17.44
CA LEU A 13 -58.48 -27.40 -16.69
C LEU A 13 -57.29 -26.58 -17.20
N LEU A 14 -56.91 -25.56 -16.41
CA LEU A 14 -55.69 -24.78 -16.68
C LEU A 14 -54.50 -25.62 -16.22
N HIS A 15 -53.82 -26.30 -17.14
CA HIS A 15 -52.55 -26.89 -16.89
C HIS A 15 -51.53 -25.74 -16.74
N LEU A 16 -51.24 -25.39 -15.50
CA LEU A 16 -50.06 -24.60 -15.14
C LEU A 16 -48.82 -25.46 -15.42
N LEU A 17 -48.24 -25.26 -16.60
CA LEU A 17 -46.91 -25.74 -16.90
C LEU A 17 -45.94 -24.93 -16.02
N SER A 18 -45.53 -25.49 -14.88
CA SER A 18 -44.45 -24.94 -14.09
C SER A 18 -43.16 -25.16 -14.86
N VAL A 19 -42.77 -24.17 -15.64
CA VAL A 19 -41.40 -24.11 -16.15
C VAL A 19 -40.50 -23.78 -14.98
N PHE A 20 -39.91 -24.79 -14.36
CA PHE A 20 -38.73 -24.62 -13.51
C PHE A 20 -37.62 -24.11 -14.43
N ILE A 21 -37.46 -22.80 -14.53
CA ILE A 21 -36.21 -22.19 -14.96
C ILE A 21 -35.29 -22.45 -13.78
N GLY A 22 -34.51 -23.52 -13.87
CA GLY A 22 -33.35 -23.71 -13.03
C GLY A 22 -32.38 -22.55 -13.29
N VAL A 23 -32.50 -21.49 -12.53
CA VAL A 23 -31.43 -20.54 -12.40
C VAL A 23 -30.29 -21.34 -11.76
N ALA A 24 -29.38 -21.81 -12.62
CA ALA A 24 -28.08 -22.22 -12.13
C ALA A 24 -27.52 -21.01 -11.39
N ALA A 25 -27.59 -21.06 -10.05
CA ALA A 25 -26.89 -20.08 -9.24
C ALA A 25 -25.44 -20.18 -9.68
N SER A 26 -24.98 -19.17 -10.39
CA SER A 26 -23.57 -19.00 -10.64
C SER A 26 -22.91 -19.01 -9.27
N LYS A 27 -21.95 -19.91 -9.08
CA LYS A 27 -21.19 -20.01 -7.81
C LYS A 27 -20.37 -18.76 -7.52
N ASP A 28 -20.43 -17.79 -8.38
CA ASP A 28 -19.82 -16.47 -8.22
C ASP A 28 -20.83 -15.49 -7.61
N GLY A 29 -21.36 -15.84 -6.46
CA GLY A 29 -22.16 -14.92 -5.66
C GLY A 29 -21.28 -13.73 -5.26
N PHE A 30 -21.80 -12.53 -5.50
CA PHE A 30 -21.19 -11.22 -5.23
C PHE A 30 -20.68 -11.04 -3.77
N CYS A 31 -20.93 -12.00 -2.90
CA CYS A 31 -20.54 -12.05 -1.50
C CYS A 31 -19.68 -13.25 -1.12
N SER A 32 -19.34 -14.13 -2.06
CA SER A 32 -18.36 -15.17 -1.77
C SER A 32 -16.96 -14.60 -1.95
N ALA A 33 -16.15 -14.67 -0.89
CA ALA A 33 -14.72 -14.47 -1.08
C ALA A 33 -14.26 -15.40 -2.20
N PRO A 34 -13.40 -14.93 -3.14
CA PRO A 34 -12.78 -15.86 -4.04
C PRO A 34 -12.19 -16.95 -3.17
N SER A 35 -12.59 -18.20 -3.42
CA SER A 35 -11.94 -19.33 -2.82
C SER A 35 -10.49 -19.21 -3.26
N SER A 36 -9.63 -18.78 -2.33
CA SER A 36 -8.21 -18.93 -2.52
C SER A 36 -8.01 -20.42 -2.68
N VAL A 37 -7.78 -20.87 -3.89
CA VAL A 37 -7.12 -22.14 -4.12
C VAL A 37 -5.71 -21.93 -3.58
N PHE A 38 -5.58 -22.05 -2.28
CA PHE A 38 -4.32 -22.31 -1.65
C PHE A 38 -4.03 -23.78 -1.95
N ASP A 39 -3.41 -24.02 -3.10
CA ASP A 39 -2.64 -25.23 -3.27
C ASP A 39 -1.63 -25.25 -2.12
N GLY A 40 -1.76 -26.29 -1.30
CA GLY A 40 -1.20 -26.38 0.03
C GLY A 40 0.33 -26.42 0.07
N GLU A 41 0.92 -25.23 -0.01
CA GLU A 41 2.16 -24.92 0.66
C GLU A 41 1.93 -23.60 1.38
N ALA A 42 1.99 -23.66 2.71
CA ALA A 42 1.95 -22.50 3.57
C ALA A 42 3.21 -21.65 3.31
N ASN A 43 3.21 -20.94 2.20
CA ASN A 43 4.18 -19.91 1.93
C ASN A 43 3.75 -18.70 2.75
N SER A 44 4.32 -18.58 3.95
CA SER A 44 4.12 -17.45 4.87
C SER A 44 4.68 -16.13 4.31
N GLY A 45 4.96 -16.07 3.00
CA GLY A 45 5.49 -14.89 2.33
C GLY A 45 4.50 -13.74 2.26
N ALA A 46 5.02 -12.53 2.21
CA ALA A 46 4.25 -11.31 2.02
C ALA A 46 3.43 -11.36 0.72
N LEU A 47 2.16 -10.92 0.78
CA LEU A 47 1.23 -10.89 -0.34
C LEU A 47 1.18 -9.49 -1.00
N TYR A 48 2.31 -8.81 -1.07
CA TYR A 48 2.39 -7.47 -1.61
C TYR A 48 1.83 -7.40 -3.03
N TRP A 49 1.14 -6.29 -3.34
CA TRP A 49 0.42 -6.04 -4.59
C TRP A 49 -0.76 -6.98 -4.89
N LYS A 50 -1.06 -7.93 -4.03
CA LYS A 50 -2.23 -8.79 -4.20
C LYS A 50 -3.44 -8.16 -3.56
N VAL A 51 -4.46 -7.91 -4.37
CA VAL A 51 -5.77 -7.47 -3.88
C VAL A 51 -6.68 -8.69 -3.84
N THR A 52 -6.99 -9.14 -2.63
CA THR A 52 -7.79 -10.35 -2.40
C THR A 52 -9.29 -10.14 -2.57
N ASN A 53 -9.74 -8.89 -2.59
CA ASN A 53 -11.14 -8.54 -2.79
C ASN A 53 -11.27 -7.17 -3.51
N PRO A 54 -11.03 -7.12 -4.83
CA PRO A 54 -10.95 -5.86 -5.58
C PRO A 54 -12.36 -5.29 -5.87
N THR A 55 -13.02 -4.77 -4.86
CA THR A 55 -14.38 -4.23 -4.96
C THR A 55 -14.45 -2.70 -4.99
N LEU A 56 -13.31 -2.02 -4.97
CA LEU A 56 -13.26 -0.57 -4.83
C LEU A 56 -13.65 0.20 -6.08
N SER A 57 -13.62 -0.45 -7.25
CA SER A 57 -14.04 0.16 -8.50
C SER A 57 -15.06 -0.75 -9.18
N PRO A 58 -16.28 -0.26 -9.46
CA PRO A 58 -17.22 -0.97 -10.30
C PRO A 58 -16.55 -1.32 -11.64
N SER A 59 -16.72 -2.55 -12.12
CA SER A 59 -16.01 -3.05 -13.31
C SER A 59 -16.20 -2.17 -14.55
N HIS A 60 -17.39 -1.60 -14.72
CA HIS A 60 -17.71 -0.72 -15.84
C HIS A 60 -16.93 0.62 -15.82
N LEU A 61 -16.43 1.07 -14.66
CA LEU A 61 -15.63 2.30 -14.58
C LEU A 61 -14.16 2.06 -14.98
N LYS A 62 -13.66 0.84 -14.86
CA LYS A 62 -12.28 0.51 -15.25
C LYS A 62 -12.04 0.67 -16.75
N ASP A 63 -13.08 0.52 -17.53
CA ASP A 63 -13.01 0.63 -18.99
C ASP A 63 -13.22 2.06 -19.51
N LEU A 64 -13.50 3.01 -18.61
CA LEU A 64 -13.61 4.42 -18.98
C LEU A 64 -12.22 5.04 -19.18
N PRO A 65 -11.95 5.65 -20.33
CA PRO A 65 -10.72 6.39 -20.55
C PRO A 65 -10.51 7.48 -19.47
N GLY A 66 -9.31 7.52 -18.88
CA GLY A 66 -8.95 8.50 -17.86
C GLY A 66 -9.57 8.25 -16.48
N PHE A 67 -10.19 7.10 -16.25
CA PHE A 67 -10.66 6.75 -14.91
C PHE A 67 -9.50 6.60 -13.94
N THR A 68 -9.62 7.23 -12.76
CA THR A 68 -8.69 7.05 -11.64
C THR A 68 -9.41 7.29 -10.32
N ARG A 69 -8.98 6.57 -9.28
CA ARG A 69 -9.34 6.84 -7.88
C ARG A 69 -8.41 7.88 -7.24
N SER A 70 -7.34 8.26 -7.94
CA SER A 70 -6.38 9.23 -7.41
C SER A 70 -7.04 10.58 -7.15
N VAL A 71 -6.67 11.17 -6.02
CA VAL A 71 -7.14 12.48 -5.58
C VAL A 71 -5.95 13.27 -5.05
N TYR A 72 -5.85 14.53 -5.48
CA TYR A 72 -4.87 15.47 -4.94
C TYR A 72 -5.57 16.67 -4.33
N LYS A 73 -5.28 16.94 -3.06
CA LYS A 73 -5.77 18.09 -2.30
C LYS A 73 -4.58 18.80 -1.64
N ARG A 74 -4.85 19.97 -1.10
CA ARG A 74 -3.81 20.82 -0.50
C ARG A 74 -3.11 20.16 0.71
N ASP A 75 -3.84 19.35 1.47
CA ASP A 75 -3.41 18.77 2.74
C ASP A 75 -3.23 17.25 2.71
N HIS A 76 -3.62 16.61 1.61
CA HIS A 76 -3.42 15.18 1.40
C HIS A 76 -3.55 14.77 -0.06
N ALA A 77 -3.05 13.60 -0.39
CA ALA A 77 -3.26 12.96 -1.69
C ALA A 77 -3.44 11.47 -1.54
N LEU A 78 -4.29 10.90 -2.40
CA LEU A 78 -4.37 9.48 -2.68
C LEU A 78 -3.87 9.27 -4.11
N ILE A 79 -2.80 8.51 -4.29
CA ILE A 79 -2.21 8.19 -5.59
C ILE A 79 -2.32 6.69 -5.79
N THR A 80 -3.05 6.29 -6.82
CA THR A 80 -3.42 4.90 -7.06
C THR A 80 -2.74 4.34 -8.31
N PRO A 81 -2.55 3.01 -8.40
CA PRO A 81 -1.76 2.37 -9.47
C PRO A 81 -2.23 2.73 -10.89
N GLU A 82 -3.52 2.95 -11.09
CA GLU A 82 -4.09 3.35 -12.38
C GLU A 82 -3.65 4.75 -12.86
N SER A 83 -3.04 5.53 -11.97
CA SER A 83 -2.48 6.87 -12.30
C SER A 83 -0.96 6.87 -12.44
N HIS A 84 -0.29 5.74 -12.23
CA HIS A 84 1.16 5.70 -12.28
C HIS A 84 1.66 5.89 -13.71
N VAL A 85 2.50 6.88 -13.92
CA VAL A 85 3.25 7.09 -15.15
C VAL A 85 4.69 6.65 -14.91
N LEU A 86 5.05 5.50 -15.46
CA LEU A 86 6.40 4.98 -15.35
C LEU A 86 7.31 5.68 -16.35
N SER A 87 8.43 6.19 -15.88
CA SER A 87 9.48 6.82 -16.69
C SER A 87 10.87 6.38 -16.19
N PRO A 88 11.91 6.48 -17.02
CA PRO A 88 13.27 6.22 -16.57
C PRO A 88 13.61 7.06 -15.33
N LEU A 89 14.13 6.43 -14.28
CA LEU A 89 14.59 7.14 -13.09
C LEU A 89 15.92 7.82 -13.38
N PRO A 90 16.10 9.11 -13.00
CA PRO A 90 17.37 9.79 -13.12
C PRO A 90 18.49 9.03 -12.42
N GLU A 91 19.64 8.88 -13.09
CA GLU A 91 20.85 8.23 -12.57
C GLU A 91 20.72 6.74 -12.21
N TRP A 92 19.54 6.14 -12.40
CA TRP A 92 19.35 4.69 -12.29
C TRP A 92 19.47 4.04 -13.66
N MET A 93 20.24 2.98 -13.75
CA MET A 93 20.37 2.19 -14.97
C MET A 93 19.26 1.16 -15.07
N ASP A 94 18.63 1.04 -16.25
CA ASP A 94 17.60 0.04 -16.59
C ASP A 94 16.46 -0.05 -15.55
N THR A 95 16.03 1.11 -15.03
CA THR A 95 15.00 1.21 -14.00
C THR A 95 13.95 2.24 -14.38
N LEU A 96 12.68 1.82 -14.34
CA LEU A 96 11.53 2.70 -14.49
C LEU A 96 10.97 3.06 -13.12
N GLY A 97 10.57 4.29 -12.93
CA GLY A 97 9.96 4.74 -11.69
C GLY A 97 8.67 5.51 -11.86
N ALA A 98 7.85 5.49 -10.81
CA ALA A 98 6.70 6.34 -10.65
C ALA A 98 6.84 7.13 -9.35
N TYR A 99 6.96 8.45 -9.45
CA TYR A 99 6.94 9.33 -8.28
C TYR A 99 5.51 9.40 -7.73
N LEU A 100 5.35 9.09 -6.45
CA LEU A 100 4.07 9.06 -5.75
C LEU A 100 3.88 10.28 -4.86
N ILE A 101 4.94 10.72 -4.19
CA ILE A 101 4.96 11.88 -3.30
C ILE A 101 6.23 12.68 -3.59
N THR A 102 6.10 13.99 -3.72
CA THR A 102 7.23 14.89 -3.98
C THR A 102 7.05 16.22 -3.23
N PRO A 103 8.13 17.00 -3.05
CA PRO A 103 8.02 18.35 -2.46
C PRO A 103 7.10 19.31 -3.22
N ALA A 104 6.83 19.08 -4.50
CA ALA A 104 5.84 19.85 -5.24
C ALA A 104 4.41 19.75 -4.66
N MET A 105 4.13 18.68 -3.90
CA MET A 105 2.87 18.48 -3.19
C MET A 105 2.84 19.20 -1.82
N GLY A 106 4.00 19.62 -1.32
CA GLY A 106 4.20 20.16 0.03
C GLY A 106 4.84 19.20 1.01
N SER A 107 5.29 18.02 0.54
CA SER A 107 6.01 17.06 1.38
C SER A 107 7.46 17.51 1.62
N HIS A 108 8.07 17.04 2.72
CA HIS A 108 9.50 17.24 2.98
C HIS A 108 10.37 16.06 2.49
N PHE A 109 9.77 15.11 1.80
CA PHE A 109 10.42 13.90 1.27
C PHE A 109 9.89 13.56 -0.11
N VAL A 110 10.61 12.69 -0.78
CA VAL A 110 10.18 12.05 -2.03
C VAL A 110 9.86 10.58 -1.72
N MET A 111 8.78 10.07 -2.30
CA MET A 111 8.44 8.65 -2.30
C MET A 111 8.17 8.21 -3.73
N TYR A 112 8.81 7.13 -4.15
CA TYR A 112 8.61 6.57 -5.49
C TYR A 112 8.71 5.05 -5.49
N ILE A 113 8.13 4.44 -6.52
CA ILE A 113 8.33 3.04 -6.86
C ILE A 113 9.43 2.98 -7.90
N ALA A 114 10.43 2.12 -7.67
CA ALA A 114 11.46 1.79 -8.63
C ALA A 114 11.25 0.35 -9.13
N LYS A 115 10.97 0.19 -10.42
CA LYS A 115 10.87 -1.10 -11.11
C LYS A 115 12.18 -1.36 -11.83
N MET A 116 13.02 -2.15 -11.21
CA MET A 116 14.31 -2.58 -11.73
C MET A 116 14.13 -3.74 -12.70
N GLN A 117 14.84 -3.70 -13.82
CA GLN A 117 14.93 -4.77 -14.79
C GLN A 117 16.20 -5.60 -14.56
N ASP A 118 16.46 -6.56 -15.43
CA ASP A 118 17.69 -7.35 -15.39
C ASP A 118 18.92 -6.44 -15.53
N ASN A 119 19.93 -6.69 -14.71
CA ASN A 119 21.19 -5.93 -14.67
C ASN A 119 21.02 -4.43 -14.34
N SER A 120 19.96 -4.08 -13.65
CA SER A 120 19.73 -2.72 -13.18
C SER A 120 20.66 -2.33 -12.04
N ARG A 121 20.93 -1.04 -11.94
CA ARG A 121 21.72 -0.46 -10.85
C ARG A 121 21.16 0.89 -10.42
N SER A 122 21.07 1.11 -9.10
CA SER A 122 20.72 2.42 -8.56
C SER A 122 21.84 3.44 -8.74
N GLY A 123 21.48 4.68 -9.02
CA GLY A 123 22.36 5.83 -8.81
C GLY A 123 22.46 6.22 -7.33
N LEU A 124 23.38 7.09 -7.00
CA LEU A 124 23.45 7.73 -5.69
C LEU A 124 22.40 8.85 -5.58
N PRO A 125 21.79 9.06 -4.42
CA PRO A 125 20.98 10.24 -4.18
C PRO A 125 21.86 11.51 -4.21
N PRO A 126 21.27 12.69 -4.40
CA PRO A 126 21.99 13.96 -4.26
C PRO A 126 22.70 14.07 -2.91
N SER A 127 23.70 14.95 -2.83
CA SER A 127 24.39 15.25 -1.56
C SER A 127 23.37 15.63 -0.48
N ASP A 128 23.65 15.24 0.77
CA ASP A 128 22.82 15.49 1.95
C ASP A 128 21.44 14.82 1.94
N VAL A 129 21.17 13.94 0.95
CA VAL A 129 19.96 13.15 0.88
C VAL A 129 20.22 11.75 1.47
N GLU A 130 19.41 11.36 2.40
CA GLU A 130 19.32 10.01 2.94
C GLU A 130 18.28 9.21 2.16
N ARG A 131 18.47 7.91 2.07
CA ARG A 131 17.59 7.00 1.32
C ARG A 131 17.15 5.84 2.19
N PHE A 132 15.87 5.51 2.10
CA PHE A 132 15.34 4.24 2.60
C PHE A 132 14.76 3.45 1.42
N ALA A 133 15.18 2.21 1.25
CA ALA A 133 14.68 1.32 0.21
C ALA A 133 14.05 0.06 0.84
N PHE A 134 12.86 -0.30 0.37
CA PHE A 134 12.11 -1.48 0.81
C PHE A 134 11.77 -2.35 -0.38
N VAL A 135 12.07 -3.65 -0.31
CA VAL A 135 11.81 -4.60 -1.40
C VAL A 135 10.38 -5.11 -1.29
N VAL A 136 9.58 -4.87 -2.34
CA VAL A 136 8.19 -5.35 -2.40
C VAL A 136 8.03 -6.54 -3.35
N ASP A 137 8.96 -6.70 -4.30
CA ASP A 137 8.98 -7.83 -5.23
C ASP A 137 10.41 -8.11 -5.70
N GLY A 138 10.73 -9.38 -5.96
CA GLY A 138 12.06 -9.81 -6.41
C GLY A 138 13.12 -9.75 -5.31
N ALA A 139 14.37 -9.56 -5.73
CA ALA A 139 15.53 -9.45 -4.85
C ALA A 139 16.58 -8.52 -5.44
N VAL A 140 17.33 -7.84 -4.56
CA VAL A 140 18.42 -6.95 -4.96
C VAL A 140 19.64 -7.14 -4.06
N THR A 141 20.80 -6.80 -4.56
CA THR A 141 22.05 -6.77 -3.80
C THR A 141 22.44 -5.33 -3.49
N LEU A 142 22.47 -4.98 -2.21
CA LEU A 142 23.06 -3.73 -1.74
C LEU A 142 24.58 -3.95 -1.60
N THR A 143 25.38 -3.18 -2.31
CA THR A 143 26.84 -3.10 -2.14
C THR A 143 27.19 -1.78 -1.47
N THR A 144 27.90 -1.84 -0.35
CA THR A 144 28.35 -0.67 0.41
C THR A 144 29.65 -0.08 -0.14
N GLY A 145 29.99 1.14 0.25
CA GLY A 145 31.27 1.75 -0.10
C GLY A 145 32.52 0.99 0.39
N SER A 146 32.39 0.17 1.44
CA SER A 146 33.43 -0.78 1.92
C SER A 146 33.54 -2.04 1.09
N GLY A 147 32.57 -2.30 0.20
CA GLY A 147 32.48 -3.50 -0.63
C GLY A 147 31.68 -4.64 0.01
N ASP A 148 31.10 -4.43 1.19
CA ASP A 148 30.20 -5.40 1.82
C ASP A 148 28.92 -5.56 1.00
N LYS A 149 28.43 -6.78 0.89
CA LYS A 149 27.24 -7.12 0.11
C LYS A 149 26.12 -7.66 1.00
N HIS A 150 24.92 -7.10 0.84
CA HIS A 150 23.73 -7.56 1.52
C HIS A 150 22.67 -7.95 0.49
N ASN A 151 22.21 -9.21 0.54
CA ASN A 151 21.10 -9.65 -0.30
C ASN A 151 19.79 -9.24 0.39
N LEU A 152 18.98 -8.43 -0.29
CA LEU A 152 17.69 -7.93 0.16
C LEU A 152 16.60 -8.61 -0.67
N MET A 153 15.81 -9.43 0.01
CA MET A 153 14.64 -10.10 -0.56
C MET A 153 13.36 -9.31 -0.24
N VAL A 154 12.23 -9.76 -0.73
CA VAL A 154 10.91 -9.20 -0.34
C VAL A 154 10.83 -9.08 1.19
N ASP A 155 10.29 -7.95 1.68
CA ASP A 155 10.19 -7.59 3.09
C ASP A 155 11.51 -7.17 3.76
N SER A 156 12.60 -7.11 3.00
CA SER A 156 13.87 -6.53 3.45
C SER A 156 13.96 -5.05 3.13
N PHE A 157 14.79 -4.35 3.89
CA PHE A 157 15.01 -2.92 3.72
C PHE A 157 16.46 -2.52 4.01
N ALA A 158 16.82 -1.36 3.48
CA ALA A 158 18.05 -0.66 3.83
C ALA A 158 17.77 0.83 4.04
N TYR A 159 18.31 1.40 5.11
CA TYR A 159 18.46 2.83 5.30
C TYR A 159 19.90 3.21 5.03
N LEU A 160 20.10 4.18 4.19
CA LEU A 160 21.39 4.66 3.69
C LEU A 160 21.55 6.12 4.14
N PRO A 161 22.47 6.41 5.05
CA PRO A 161 22.68 7.76 5.54
C PRO A 161 23.04 8.76 4.44
N PRO A 162 22.94 10.08 4.69
CA PRO A 162 23.37 11.06 3.72
C PRO A 162 24.85 10.88 3.36
N ASN A 163 25.17 11.07 2.08
CA ASN A 163 26.53 10.91 1.53
C ASN A 163 27.13 9.48 1.64
N TYR A 164 26.31 8.47 1.91
CA TYR A 164 26.78 7.09 1.99
C TYR A 164 26.93 6.47 0.62
N HIS A 165 28.15 6.08 0.26
CA HIS A 165 28.43 5.41 -1.02
C HIS A 165 27.86 3.98 -1.05
N HIS A 166 27.04 3.71 -2.03
CA HIS A 166 26.40 2.42 -2.21
C HIS A 166 25.94 2.20 -3.66
N SER A 167 25.65 0.97 -4.01
CA SER A 167 24.78 0.63 -5.15
C SER A 167 23.74 -0.41 -4.72
N ILE A 168 22.57 -0.36 -5.33
CA ILE A 168 21.56 -1.40 -5.26
C ILE A 168 21.47 -2.00 -6.66
N ASP A 169 21.83 -3.25 -6.79
CA ASP A 169 21.93 -3.97 -8.05
C ASP A 169 20.87 -5.07 -8.11
N SER A 170 20.30 -5.31 -9.29
CA SER A 170 19.37 -6.41 -9.53
C SER A 170 19.83 -7.25 -10.71
N ASP A 171 19.96 -8.56 -10.50
CA ASP A 171 20.28 -9.53 -11.57
C ASP A 171 19.02 -10.06 -12.28
N GLY A 172 17.85 -9.71 -11.78
CA GLY A 172 16.53 -10.03 -12.31
C GLY A 172 15.56 -8.88 -12.10
N SER A 173 14.27 -9.08 -12.33
CA SER A 173 13.29 -8.04 -12.04
C SER A 173 13.08 -7.86 -10.52
N ALA A 174 13.04 -6.62 -10.07
CA ALA A 174 12.72 -6.27 -8.69
C ALA A 174 11.89 -4.99 -8.62
N THR A 175 11.12 -4.85 -7.57
CA THR A 175 10.36 -3.63 -7.29
C THR A 175 10.68 -3.13 -5.89
N LEU A 176 11.12 -1.89 -5.81
CA LEU A 176 11.41 -1.20 -4.56
C LEU A 176 10.42 -0.07 -4.32
N VAL A 177 10.12 0.18 -3.05
CA VAL A 177 9.58 1.47 -2.59
C VAL A 177 10.73 2.24 -1.98
N VAL A 178 10.95 3.44 -2.46
CA VAL A 178 12.07 4.28 -2.05
C VAL A 178 11.56 5.58 -1.44
N PHE A 179 12.11 5.93 -0.29
CA PHE A 179 11.93 7.23 0.34
C PHE A 179 13.27 7.95 0.33
N GLU A 180 13.26 9.21 -0.03
CA GLU A 180 14.44 10.08 -0.02
C GLU A 180 14.09 11.41 0.64
N ARG A 181 14.99 11.90 1.45
CA ARG A 181 14.83 13.16 2.16
C ARG A 181 16.20 13.85 2.33
N ARG A 182 16.22 15.17 2.29
CA ARG A 182 17.38 15.93 2.79
C ARG A 182 17.45 15.75 4.30
N TYR A 183 18.59 15.24 4.76
CA TYR A 183 18.82 15.03 6.19
C TYR A 183 18.81 16.34 6.94
N ALA A 184 17.96 16.43 7.95
CA ALA A 184 17.96 17.57 8.86
C ALA A 184 19.04 17.38 9.91
N TYR A 185 20.22 17.95 9.66
CA TYR A 185 21.41 17.81 10.49
C TYR A 185 21.13 18.12 11.95
N LEU A 186 21.68 17.30 12.83
CA LEU A 186 21.70 17.49 14.27
C LEU A 186 23.12 17.28 14.78
N GLU A 187 23.68 18.29 15.48
CA GLU A 187 25.03 18.29 15.98
C GLU A 187 25.26 17.07 16.90
N ASP A 188 26.43 16.46 16.77
CA ASP A 188 26.85 15.25 17.53
C ASP A 188 26.00 14.00 17.32
N HIS A 189 25.11 14.01 16.32
CA HIS A 189 24.26 12.87 16.00
C HIS A 189 24.32 12.55 14.50
N ALA A 190 25.04 11.48 14.14
CA ALA A 190 25.10 10.96 12.80
C ALA A 190 24.31 9.65 12.69
N PRO A 191 23.44 9.49 11.69
CA PRO A 191 22.77 8.23 11.46
C PRO A 191 23.73 7.21 10.84
N GLU A 192 23.48 5.93 11.11
CA GLU A 192 24.27 4.81 10.59
C GLU A 192 23.46 4.01 9.57
N LEU A 193 24.16 3.22 8.73
CA LEU A 193 23.55 2.23 7.87
C LEU A 193 22.67 1.27 8.68
N VAL A 194 21.45 1.04 8.23
CA VAL A 194 20.57 0.01 8.80
C VAL A 194 20.11 -0.93 7.70
N VAL A 195 20.41 -2.22 7.84
CA VAL A 195 19.94 -3.27 6.94
C VAL A 195 19.13 -4.27 7.76
N GLY A 196 17.99 -4.70 7.24
CA GLY A 196 17.14 -5.63 7.97
C GLY A 196 15.95 -6.16 7.16
N SER A 197 15.07 -6.85 7.85
CA SER A 197 13.77 -7.26 7.35
C SER A 197 12.69 -7.02 8.40
N THR A 198 11.46 -6.84 7.97
CA THR A 198 10.32 -6.55 8.85
C THR A 198 10.18 -7.58 9.96
N GLU A 199 10.24 -8.87 9.62
CA GLU A 199 10.00 -9.95 10.58
C GLU A 199 11.09 -10.05 11.67
N LYS A 200 12.28 -9.50 11.42
CA LYS A 200 13.37 -9.43 12.42
C LYS A 200 13.22 -8.23 13.37
N ARG A 201 12.28 -7.31 13.10
CA ARG A 201 11.99 -6.18 13.98
C ARG A 201 10.98 -6.58 15.05
N PRO A 202 11.21 -6.18 16.31
CA PRO A 202 10.28 -6.49 17.38
C PRO A 202 8.92 -5.84 17.15
N LEU A 203 7.86 -6.54 17.56
CA LEU A 203 6.55 -5.92 17.74
C LEU A 203 6.65 -4.95 18.92
N LEU A 204 6.10 -3.77 18.72
CA LEU A 204 6.02 -2.77 19.77
C LEU A 204 4.69 -2.88 20.50
N GLU A 205 4.71 -2.65 21.80
CA GLU A 205 3.49 -2.44 22.54
C GLU A 205 2.85 -1.11 22.12
N THR A 206 1.57 -1.16 21.81
CA THR A 206 0.75 -0.01 21.43
C THR A 206 -0.43 0.10 22.41
N PRO A 207 -0.21 0.60 23.65
CA PRO A 207 -1.25 0.63 24.67
C PRO A 207 -2.52 1.34 24.17
N GLY A 208 -3.66 0.65 24.30
CA GLY A 208 -4.95 1.15 23.84
C GLY A 208 -5.26 0.92 22.36
N GLU A 209 -4.30 0.40 21.57
CA GLU A 209 -4.49 0.01 20.18
C GLU A 209 -4.46 -1.50 20.01
N ILE A 210 -5.11 -2.00 18.97
CA ILE A 210 -5.21 -3.43 18.68
C ILE A 210 -4.36 -3.86 17.48
N PHE A 211 -3.91 -2.92 16.64
CA PHE A 211 -3.05 -3.22 15.50
C PHE A 211 -1.61 -3.53 15.94
N GLN A 212 -0.88 -4.22 15.10
CA GLN A 212 0.53 -4.53 15.31
C GLN A 212 1.43 -3.48 14.66
N LEU A 213 2.45 -3.04 15.38
CA LEU A 213 3.40 -2.02 14.93
C LEU A 213 4.84 -2.53 15.01
N ARG A 214 5.61 -2.34 13.94
CA ARG A 214 7.07 -2.46 13.93
C ARG A 214 7.71 -1.17 13.43
N LYS A 215 8.73 -0.70 14.10
CA LYS A 215 9.61 0.38 13.61
C LYS A 215 10.80 -0.23 12.93
N LEU A 216 11.07 0.17 11.70
CA LEU A 216 12.17 -0.38 10.91
C LEU A 216 13.49 0.31 11.23
N LEU A 217 13.48 1.58 11.60
CA LEU A 217 14.66 2.33 12.02
C LEU A 217 14.74 2.45 13.55
N PRO A 218 15.95 2.67 14.10
CA PRO A 218 16.11 2.94 15.51
C PRO A 218 15.34 4.18 15.98
N THR A 219 15.00 4.24 17.26
CA THR A 219 14.35 5.41 17.87
C THR A 219 15.34 6.51 18.27
N SER A 220 16.64 6.35 17.93
CA SER A 220 17.68 7.36 18.18
C SER A 220 17.36 8.69 17.51
N VAL A 221 17.72 9.78 18.15
CA VAL A 221 17.57 11.15 17.63
C VAL A 221 18.44 11.42 16.40
N ALA A 222 19.39 10.54 16.08
CA ALA A 222 20.17 10.60 14.85
C ALA A 222 19.30 10.49 13.59
N TYR A 223 18.17 9.76 13.67
CA TYR A 223 17.25 9.60 12.54
C TYR A 223 16.16 10.66 12.60
N ASP A 224 15.91 11.37 11.51
CA ASP A 224 14.91 12.44 11.43
C ASP A 224 13.59 12.00 10.80
N PHE A 225 13.53 10.75 10.34
CA PHE A 225 12.28 10.03 10.07
C PHE A 225 12.35 8.59 10.56
N ASN A 226 11.21 7.94 10.64
CA ASN A 226 11.11 6.51 10.86
C ASN A 226 10.17 5.89 9.85
N ILE A 227 10.35 4.61 9.60
CA ILE A 227 9.48 3.80 8.75
C ILE A 227 8.80 2.77 9.64
N HIS A 228 7.49 2.71 9.55
CA HIS A 228 6.67 1.77 10.31
C HIS A 228 6.03 0.74 9.38
N ILE A 229 5.96 -0.50 9.83
CA ILE A 229 5.02 -1.49 9.32
C ILE A 229 3.88 -1.58 10.30
N MET A 230 2.67 -1.42 9.79
CA MET A 230 1.45 -1.53 10.59
C MET A 230 0.54 -2.60 9.98
N ASP A 231 0.17 -3.56 10.83
CA ASP A 231 -0.68 -4.69 10.46
C ASP A 231 -2.02 -4.60 11.19
N PHE A 232 -3.10 -4.69 10.43
CA PHE A 232 -4.47 -4.67 10.93
C PHE A 232 -5.20 -5.93 10.51
N GLN A 233 -5.80 -6.64 11.44
CA GLN A 233 -6.72 -7.72 11.12
C GLN A 233 -8.06 -7.15 10.61
N PRO A 234 -8.86 -7.94 9.88
CA PRO A 234 -10.18 -7.50 9.45
C PRO A 234 -11.02 -6.96 10.60
N GLY A 235 -11.53 -5.73 10.45
CA GLY A 235 -12.32 -5.04 11.47
C GLY A 235 -11.52 -4.22 12.47
N GLU A 236 -10.19 -4.31 12.49
CA GLU A 236 -9.35 -3.44 13.33
C GLU A 236 -9.26 -2.03 12.74
N PHE A 237 -9.12 -1.05 13.60
CA PHE A 237 -9.08 0.38 13.24
C PHE A 237 -8.24 1.17 14.24
N LEU A 238 -7.85 2.38 13.88
CA LEU A 238 -7.23 3.31 14.81
C LEU A 238 -8.26 3.79 15.84
N ASN A 239 -7.99 3.63 17.13
CA ASN A 239 -8.92 4.04 18.19
C ASN A 239 -9.14 5.55 18.23
N VAL A 240 -8.18 6.31 17.75
CA VAL A 240 -8.19 7.77 17.77
C VAL A 240 -8.10 8.32 16.34
N LYS A 241 -8.90 9.34 16.06
CA LYS A 241 -8.66 10.20 14.90
C LYS A 241 -7.45 11.07 15.21
N GLU A 242 -6.32 10.74 14.60
CA GLU A 242 -5.04 11.40 14.85
C GLU A 242 -4.98 12.78 14.19
N VAL A 243 -4.38 13.73 14.91
CA VAL A 243 -4.04 15.07 14.42
C VAL A 243 -2.71 15.45 15.03
N HIS A 244 -1.63 15.51 14.24
CA HIS A 244 -0.28 15.80 14.74
C HIS A 244 0.60 16.48 13.67
N TYR A 245 1.74 17.02 14.08
CA TYR A 245 2.64 17.76 13.19
C TYR A 245 3.40 16.89 12.18
N ASN A 246 3.58 15.61 12.50
CA ASN A 246 4.30 14.69 11.63
C ASN A 246 3.53 14.51 10.31
N GLN A 247 4.19 14.66 9.20
CA GLN A 247 3.61 14.24 7.93
C GLN A 247 3.89 12.77 7.65
N HIS A 248 3.08 12.21 6.77
CA HIS A 248 3.19 10.82 6.39
C HIS A 248 3.27 10.61 4.88
N GLY A 249 4.02 9.58 4.50
CA GLY A 249 3.91 8.89 3.22
C GLY A 249 3.58 7.44 3.48
N LEU A 250 2.47 6.96 2.97
CA LEU A 250 1.98 5.61 3.22
C LEU A 250 1.84 4.85 1.91
N LEU A 251 2.18 3.58 1.92
CA LEU A 251 1.87 2.63 0.85
C LEU A 251 1.16 1.41 1.44
N LEU A 252 -0.05 1.12 0.96
CA LEU A 252 -0.71 -0.12 1.30
C LEU A 252 -0.01 -1.27 0.56
N LEU A 253 0.53 -2.23 1.32
CA LEU A 253 1.23 -3.41 0.81
C LEU A 253 0.27 -4.58 0.60
N GLU A 254 -0.69 -4.76 1.53
CA GLU A 254 -1.67 -5.85 1.52
C GLU A 254 -3.05 -5.35 1.94
N GLY A 255 -4.08 -6.04 1.46
CA GLY A 255 -5.45 -5.88 1.92
C GLY A 255 -6.11 -4.60 1.44
N GLN A 256 -7.12 -4.19 2.18
CA GLN A 256 -7.96 -3.05 1.85
C GLN A 256 -8.68 -2.49 3.09
N GLY A 257 -9.12 -1.26 2.98
CA GLY A 257 -9.80 -0.58 4.07
C GLY A 257 -10.47 0.71 3.64
N ILE A 258 -10.74 1.54 4.61
CA ILE A 258 -11.22 2.91 4.40
C ILE A 258 -10.30 3.87 5.17
N TYR A 259 -9.85 4.89 4.50
CA TYR A 259 -9.05 5.96 5.09
C TYR A 259 -9.84 7.26 5.15
N ARG A 260 -9.89 7.90 6.30
CA ARG A 260 -10.38 9.26 6.46
C ARG A 260 -9.20 10.23 6.45
N LEU A 261 -9.25 11.23 5.58
CA LEU A 261 -8.27 12.31 5.49
C LEU A 261 -9.00 13.65 5.46
N GLY A 262 -8.79 14.47 6.47
CA GLY A 262 -9.62 15.65 6.69
C GLY A 262 -11.09 15.27 6.81
N ASP A 263 -11.92 15.82 5.95
CA ASP A 263 -13.38 15.53 5.89
C ASP A 263 -13.75 14.52 4.80
N SER A 264 -12.76 13.94 4.13
CA SER A 264 -12.98 13.01 3.02
C SER A 264 -12.73 11.55 3.43
N TRP A 265 -13.48 10.63 2.82
CA TRP A 265 -13.37 9.19 3.04
C TRP A 265 -12.96 8.50 1.74
N TYR A 266 -11.94 7.67 1.82
CA TYR A 266 -11.35 7.00 0.67
C TYR A 266 -11.31 5.49 0.90
N PRO A 267 -12.03 4.70 0.10
CA PRO A 267 -11.72 3.28 -0.01
C PRO A 267 -10.30 3.11 -0.56
N VAL A 268 -9.50 2.29 0.10
CA VAL A 268 -8.09 2.08 -0.23
C VAL A 268 -7.76 0.60 -0.28
N GLN A 269 -6.75 0.25 -1.07
CA GLN A 269 -6.30 -1.13 -1.25
C GLN A 269 -4.80 -1.22 -1.51
N ALA A 270 -4.27 -2.43 -1.50
CA ALA A 270 -2.86 -2.68 -1.83
C ALA A 270 -2.46 -1.99 -3.15
N GLY A 271 -1.31 -1.34 -3.13
CA GLY A 271 -0.79 -0.50 -4.20
C GLY A 271 -1.12 0.99 -4.09
N ASP A 272 -2.10 1.38 -3.28
CA ASP A 272 -2.47 2.78 -3.08
C ASP A 272 -1.43 3.48 -2.17
N ALA A 273 -1.00 4.67 -2.59
CA ALA A 273 -0.13 5.53 -1.82
C ALA A 273 -0.90 6.75 -1.30
N ILE A 274 -0.57 7.19 -0.09
CA ILE A 274 -1.21 8.34 0.56
C ILE A 274 -0.13 9.29 1.07
N TRP A 275 -0.27 10.58 0.75
CA TRP A 275 0.43 11.64 1.43
C TRP A 275 -0.50 12.35 2.41
N MET A 276 0.00 12.63 3.61
CA MET A 276 -0.71 13.36 4.66
C MET A 276 0.17 14.50 5.15
N ALA A 277 -0.30 15.72 4.95
CA ALA A 277 0.37 16.92 5.45
C ALA A 277 0.31 17.01 6.98
N PRO A 278 1.15 17.87 7.61
CA PRO A 278 1.03 18.16 9.03
C PRO A 278 -0.40 18.58 9.41
N PHE A 279 -0.87 18.07 10.55
CA PHE A 279 -2.17 18.37 11.16
C PHE A 279 -3.41 17.96 10.35
N VAL A 280 -3.30 17.27 9.22
CA VAL A 280 -4.48 16.71 8.58
C VAL A 280 -5.11 15.63 9.49
N PRO A 281 -6.40 15.75 9.82
CA PRO A 281 -7.07 14.70 10.59
C PRO A 281 -7.10 13.39 9.82
N GLN A 282 -6.65 12.31 10.45
CA GLN A 282 -6.50 11.00 9.81
C GLN A 282 -7.06 9.88 10.67
N TRP A 283 -7.64 8.88 10.01
CA TRP A 283 -8.16 7.68 10.65
C TRP A 283 -8.25 6.54 9.63
N TYR A 284 -8.02 5.31 10.07
CA TYR A 284 -8.03 4.12 9.23
C TYR A 284 -8.82 2.98 9.85
N ALA A 285 -9.52 2.20 9.02
CA ALA A 285 -10.13 0.92 9.37
C ALA A 285 -9.89 -0.12 8.27
N ALA A 286 -9.50 -1.34 8.68
CA ALA A 286 -9.36 -2.49 7.82
C ALA A 286 -10.73 -3.11 7.54
N LEU A 287 -11.22 -3.02 6.31
CA LEU A 287 -12.56 -3.47 5.92
C LEU A 287 -12.54 -4.72 5.01
N GLY A 288 -11.37 -5.24 4.70
CA GLY A 288 -11.23 -6.44 3.89
C GLY A 288 -11.50 -7.72 4.67
N LYS A 289 -11.30 -8.85 4.00
CA LYS A 289 -11.41 -10.20 4.58
C LYS A 289 -10.04 -10.80 4.93
N SER A 290 -8.98 -10.09 4.62
CA SER A 290 -7.60 -10.43 4.94
C SER A 290 -6.94 -9.29 5.69
N ARG A 291 -5.79 -9.59 6.30
CA ARG A 291 -4.95 -8.59 6.95
C ARG A 291 -4.69 -7.41 5.99
N THR A 292 -4.70 -6.20 6.54
CA THR A 292 -4.11 -5.04 5.88
C THR A 292 -2.73 -4.79 6.45
N ARG A 293 -1.76 -4.58 5.56
CA ARG A 293 -0.40 -4.14 5.92
C ARG A 293 -0.07 -2.89 5.14
N TYR A 294 0.46 -1.88 5.82
CA TYR A 294 1.02 -0.72 5.14
C TYR A 294 2.39 -0.31 5.67
N LEU A 295 3.17 0.24 4.77
CA LEU A 295 4.46 0.87 5.02
C LEU A 295 4.23 2.37 5.22
N LEU A 296 4.66 2.93 6.34
CA LEU A 296 4.41 4.31 6.72
C LEU A 296 5.71 5.04 7.02
N TYR A 297 5.98 6.12 6.27
CA TYR A 297 6.97 7.13 6.59
C TYR A 297 6.39 8.10 7.62
N LYS A 298 7.18 8.49 8.61
CA LYS A 298 6.82 9.47 9.64
C LYS A 298 8.02 10.35 9.99
N ASP A 299 7.88 11.68 9.91
CA ASP A 299 8.85 12.63 10.45
C ASP A 299 8.99 12.44 11.96
N VAL A 300 10.22 12.45 12.47
CA VAL A 300 10.50 12.33 13.91
C VAL A 300 11.71 13.17 14.29
N ASN A 301 11.90 13.38 15.59
CA ASN A 301 13.14 13.85 16.21
C ASN A 301 13.69 15.22 15.71
N ARG A 302 12.87 16.01 15.06
CA ARG A 302 13.23 17.37 14.64
C ARG A 302 12.17 18.36 15.07
N ASN A 303 12.60 19.58 15.32
CA ASN A 303 11.70 20.68 15.59
C ASN A 303 10.87 20.98 14.34
N PRO A 304 9.54 21.09 14.43
CA PRO A 304 8.70 21.41 13.29
C PRO A 304 8.78 22.87 12.81
N LEU A 305 9.61 23.71 13.44
CA LEU A 305 9.82 25.12 13.07
C LEU A 305 10.62 25.27 11.77
#